data_244514f20149fd4d16b23b5e0c2f3c1d
#
_entry.id   244514f20149fd4d16b23b5e0c2f3c1d
#
_cell.length_a   1.000
_cell.length_b   1.000
_cell.length_c   1.000
_cell.angle_alpha   90.00
_cell.angle_beta   90.00
_cell.angle_gamma   90.00
#
_symmetry.space_group_name_H-M   'P 1'
#
loop_
_entity.id
_entity.type
_entity.pdbx_description
1 polymer ?
#
loop_
_entity_poly.entity_id
_entity_poly.type
_entity_poly.pdbx_seq_one_letter_code
_entity_poly.pdbx_strand_id
1 'polypeptide(L)'
;MIDKLEFLLALSQERNFSKAAEVCGVTQPTFSAGIKSLEDMLGVMLVQRTSRFIGFTAEGERVLDWARGIVADTRAMRQEVSALRKGLSGRLRIAAIPTALAMVSALTTPFRARHPNVKFTILSRTSIEILSMLENLEADAGLTYIDNEPLGRLRAVPLYTEQYRLLTSENSPLGERESVTWAEVGRIPLCLLTPDMQNRRIIDQLLNEAGGQADPTLESTSMIVLFSHVRTGRWASVMPQKLADTLGLTEHLRSIPIVEPDATHSIGLVVPRREPMTPLATALVAEATQLAATLA
;
A
#
# COMPACT_ATOMS: atom_id res chain seq x y z
N MET A 1 8.35 7.85 28.98
CA MET A 1 8.26 6.46 28.48
C MET A 1 7.82 6.41 27.02
N ILE A 2 6.74 7.07 26.62
CA ILE A 2 6.19 7.02 25.25
C ILE A 2 7.24 7.41 24.21
N ASP A 3 7.93 8.54 24.37
CA ASP A 3 8.97 8.98 23.43
C ASP A 3 10.08 7.94 23.24
N LYS A 4 10.42 7.18 24.29
CA LYS A 4 11.43 6.12 24.21
C LYS A 4 10.92 4.89 23.46
N LEU A 5 9.62 4.60 23.55
CA LEU A 5 8.98 3.57 22.72
C LEU A 5 8.92 4.02 21.25
N GLU A 6 8.67 5.31 20.97
CA GLU A 6 8.78 5.86 19.61
C GLU A 6 10.21 5.74 19.08
N PHE A 7 11.25 5.97 19.91
CA PHE A 7 12.63 5.73 19.51
C PHE A 7 12.88 4.25 19.16
N LEU A 8 12.37 3.32 19.97
CA LEU A 8 12.53 1.90 19.70
C LEU A 8 11.87 1.49 18.38
N LEU A 9 10.69 2.02 18.08
CA LEU A 9 10.00 1.82 16.82
C LEU A 9 10.78 2.42 15.64
N ALA A 10 11.28 3.65 15.76
CA ALA A 10 12.12 4.26 14.73
C ALA A 10 13.41 3.45 14.47
N LEU A 11 14.03 2.90 15.53
CA LEU A 11 15.20 2.05 15.39
C LEU A 11 14.86 0.73 14.65
N SER A 12 13.68 0.16 14.88
CA SER A 12 13.26 -1.06 14.19
C SER A 12 13.07 -0.86 12.68
N GLN A 13 12.67 0.34 12.27
CA GLN A 13 12.49 0.72 10.88
C GLN A 13 13.83 1.01 10.20
N GLU A 14 14.61 1.91 10.80
CA GLU A 14 15.83 2.43 10.18
C GLU A 14 17.05 1.50 10.32
N ARG A 15 17.02 0.59 11.30
CA ARG A 15 18.13 -0.30 11.66
C ARG A 15 19.49 0.42 11.78
N ASN A 16 19.42 1.71 12.06
CA ASN A 16 20.57 2.61 12.17
C ASN A 16 20.28 3.72 13.18
N PHE A 17 21.12 3.85 14.21
CA PHE A 17 20.93 4.81 15.29
C PHE A 17 20.91 6.27 14.80
N SER A 18 21.78 6.62 13.85
CA SER A 18 21.86 8.02 13.35
C SER A 18 20.62 8.37 12.52
N LYS A 19 20.19 7.47 11.61
CA LYS A 19 18.97 7.67 10.82
C LYS A 19 17.73 7.70 11.69
N ALA A 20 17.61 6.79 12.67
CA ALA A 20 16.49 6.77 13.61
C ALA A 20 16.43 8.04 14.46
N ALA A 21 17.59 8.58 14.89
CA ALA A 21 17.66 9.85 15.60
C ALA A 21 17.18 11.02 14.72
N GLU A 22 17.59 11.06 13.45
CA GLU A 22 17.15 12.06 12.48
C GLU A 22 15.63 12.03 12.28
N VAL A 23 15.05 10.83 12.08
CA VAL A 23 13.59 10.63 11.97
C VAL A 23 12.86 11.12 13.21
N CYS A 24 13.44 10.91 14.41
CA CYS A 24 12.86 11.38 15.67
C CYS A 24 13.14 12.86 15.98
N GLY A 25 13.90 13.57 15.12
CA GLY A 25 14.23 14.99 15.33
C GLY A 25 15.16 15.26 16.51
N VAL A 26 15.98 14.27 16.89
CA VAL A 26 16.94 14.39 18.02
C VAL A 26 18.36 14.06 17.58
N THR A 27 19.34 14.42 18.44
CA THR A 27 20.73 14.03 18.18
C THR A 27 20.93 12.53 18.47
N GLN A 28 21.89 11.89 17.79
CA GLN A 28 22.20 10.48 17.99
C GLN A 28 22.58 10.15 19.45
N PRO A 29 23.36 10.97 20.20
CA PRO A 29 23.60 10.74 21.64
C PRO A 29 22.30 10.75 22.45
N THR A 30 21.41 11.70 22.22
CA THR A 30 20.09 11.78 22.89
C THR A 30 19.25 10.55 22.59
N PHE A 31 19.22 10.12 21.34
CA PHE A 31 18.51 8.92 20.93
C PHE A 31 19.06 7.66 21.62
N SER A 32 20.39 7.47 21.60
CA SER A 32 21.05 6.34 22.25
C SER A 32 20.84 6.31 23.76
N ALA A 33 20.90 7.47 24.42
CA ALA A 33 20.57 7.62 25.83
C ALA A 33 19.09 7.28 26.11
N GLY A 34 18.19 7.65 25.21
CA GLY A 34 16.78 7.30 25.30
C GLY A 34 16.52 5.79 25.23
N ILE A 35 17.16 5.07 24.31
CA ILE A 35 17.11 3.60 24.24
C ILE A 35 17.68 2.98 25.50
N LYS A 36 18.87 3.39 25.94
CA LYS A 36 19.47 2.90 27.18
C LYS A 36 18.56 3.11 28.39
N SER A 37 17.97 4.30 28.50
CA SER A 37 17.04 4.59 29.59
C SER A 37 15.76 3.74 29.55
N LEU A 38 15.33 3.27 28.36
CA LEU A 38 14.24 2.31 28.24
C LEU A 38 14.67 0.92 28.74
N GLU A 39 15.88 0.48 28.36
CA GLU A 39 16.50 -0.76 28.82
C GLU A 39 16.64 -0.78 30.36
N ASP A 40 17.17 0.31 30.93
CA ASP A 40 17.33 0.48 32.39
C ASP A 40 15.96 0.43 33.12
N MET A 41 14.93 1.03 32.53
CA MET A 41 13.58 1.07 33.09
C MET A 41 12.90 -0.32 33.10
N LEU A 42 13.17 -1.13 32.07
CA LEU A 42 12.60 -2.45 31.91
C LEU A 42 13.48 -3.55 32.55
N GLY A 43 14.71 -3.20 32.90
CA GLY A 43 15.67 -4.13 33.50
C GLY A 43 16.20 -5.19 32.55
N VAL A 44 16.07 -4.96 31.21
CA VAL A 44 16.49 -5.91 30.19
C VAL A 44 17.14 -5.16 29.01
N MET A 45 18.07 -5.82 28.33
CA MET A 45 18.62 -5.31 27.07
C MET A 45 17.63 -5.55 25.94
N LEU A 46 17.36 -4.52 25.14
CA LEU A 46 16.44 -4.60 24.01
C LEU A 46 17.18 -4.69 22.67
N VAL A 47 18.40 -4.13 22.63
CA VAL A 47 19.15 -3.97 21.39
C VAL A 47 20.49 -4.71 21.51
N GLN A 48 20.77 -5.57 20.53
CA GLN A 48 22.09 -6.16 20.33
C GLN A 48 22.94 -5.15 19.56
N ARG A 49 23.99 -4.64 20.20
CA ARG A 49 24.88 -3.63 19.61
C ARG A 49 26.34 -3.88 20.00
N THR A 50 27.24 -3.62 19.07
CA THR A 50 28.65 -3.34 19.30
C THR A 50 28.91 -1.85 19.03
N SER A 51 29.73 -1.54 18.04
CA SER A 51 29.82 -0.17 17.48
C SER A 51 28.67 0.16 16.52
N ARG A 52 27.86 -0.83 16.12
CA ARG A 52 26.72 -0.69 15.19
C ARG A 52 25.52 -1.46 15.72
N PHE A 53 24.33 -1.12 15.20
CA PHE A 53 23.11 -1.91 15.39
C PHE A 53 23.27 -3.26 14.70
N ILE A 54 23.00 -4.34 15.45
CA ILE A 54 23.04 -5.73 14.95
C ILE A 54 21.63 -6.26 14.81
N GLY A 55 20.77 -6.03 15.81
CA GLY A 55 19.40 -6.52 15.86
C GLY A 55 18.77 -6.24 17.23
N PHE A 56 17.59 -6.78 17.44
CA PHE A 56 16.91 -6.78 18.73
C PHE A 56 17.18 -8.08 19.49
N THR A 57 17.08 -8.04 20.81
CA THR A 57 17.03 -9.24 21.64
C THR A 57 15.64 -9.88 21.54
N ALA A 58 15.45 -11.07 22.06
CA ALA A 58 14.12 -11.69 22.15
C ALA A 58 13.16 -10.82 22.98
N GLU A 59 13.67 -10.20 24.05
CA GLU A 59 12.93 -9.23 24.86
C GLU A 59 12.62 -7.96 24.06
N GLY A 60 13.59 -7.49 23.25
CA GLY A 60 13.43 -6.34 22.38
C GLY A 60 12.30 -6.52 21.37
N GLU A 61 12.21 -7.67 20.70
CA GLU A 61 11.11 -7.99 19.77
C GLU A 61 9.75 -8.00 20.50
N ARG A 62 9.69 -8.59 21.71
CA ARG A 62 8.45 -8.56 22.50
C ARG A 62 8.06 -7.16 22.93
N VAL A 63 9.03 -6.32 23.32
CA VAL A 63 8.77 -4.92 23.68
C VAL A 63 8.34 -4.11 22.46
N LEU A 64 8.87 -4.38 21.26
CA LEU A 64 8.42 -3.77 20.02
C LEU A 64 6.93 -4.04 19.75
N ASP A 65 6.46 -5.26 19.96
CA ASP A 65 5.04 -5.59 19.79
C ASP A 65 4.16 -4.76 20.72
N TRP A 66 4.55 -4.62 21.98
CA TRP A 66 3.84 -3.77 22.94
C TRP A 66 3.97 -2.29 22.61
N ALA A 67 5.15 -1.85 22.17
CA ALA A 67 5.40 -0.45 21.80
C ALA A 67 4.48 0.04 20.68
N ARG A 68 4.25 -0.81 19.65
CA ARG A 68 3.30 -0.50 18.57
C ARG A 68 1.90 -0.22 19.12
N GLY A 69 1.42 -1.04 20.06
CA GLY A 69 0.12 -0.84 20.71
C GLY A 69 0.06 0.49 21.47
N ILE A 70 0.98 0.67 22.44
CA ILE A 70 1.00 1.82 23.34
C ILE A 70 1.14 3.15 22.60
N VAL A 71 2.04 3.21 21.62
CA VAL A 71 2.25 4.42 20.80
C VAL A 71 1.00 4.71 19.96
N ALA A 72 0.38 3.69 19.36
CA ALA A 72 -0.84 3.89 18.59
C ALA A 72 -2.01 4.37 19.45
N ASP A 73 -2.22 3.78 20.63
CA ASP A 73 -3.29 4.20 21.54
C ASP A 73 -3.07 5.63 22.04
N THR A 74 -1.81 5.99 22.29
CA THR A 74 -1.45 7.38 22.67
C THR A 74 -1.75 8.35 21.52
N ARG A 75 -1.44 7.97 20.27
CA ARG A 75 -1.76 8.78 19.08
C ARG A 75 -3.28 8.90 18.90
N ALA A 76 -4.03 7.80 19.08
CA ALA A 76 -5.48 7.79 19.00
C ALA A 76 -6.11 8.72 20.03
N MET A 77 -5.70 8.63 21.31
CA MET A 77 -6.16 9.50 22.38
C MET A 77 -5.89 10.99 22.07
N ARG A 78 -4.68 11.34 21.61
CA ARG A 78 -4.34 12.72 21.24
C ARG A 78 -5.21 13.23 20.07
N GLN A 79 -5.49 12.39 19.08
CA GLN A 79 -6.36 12.73 17.95
C GLN A 79 -7.81 12.93 18.42
N GLU A 80 -8.33 12.08 19.29
CA GLU A 80 -9.69 12.19 19.82
C GLU A 80 -9.89 13.50 20.59
N VAL A 81 -8.99 13.81 21.52
CA VAL A 81 -9.03 15.08 22.27
C VAL A 81 -8.94 16.29 21.31
N SER A 82 -8.12 16.21 20.29
CA SER A 82 -8.02 17.27 19.27
C SER A 82 -9.31 17.40 18.46
N ALA A 83 -9.91 16.27 18.05
CA ALA A 83 -11.14 16.23 17.26
C ALA A 83 -12.34 16.81 18.00
N LEU A 84 -12.45 16.57 19.33
CA LEU A 84 -13.49 17.16 20.18
C LEU A 84 -13.39 18.70 20.24
N ARG A 85 -12.19 19.26 20.10
CA ARG A 85 -11.96 20.72 20.23
C ARG A 85 -12.02 21.46 18.90
N LYS A 86 -11.57 20.86 17.81
CA LYS A 86 -11.32 21.54 16.53
C LYS A 86 -11.92 20.82 15.31
N GLY A 87 -12.68 19.74 15.53
CA GLY A 87 -13.10 18.83 14.47
C GLY A 87 -11.94 17.96 13.97
N LEU A 88 -12.23 17.08 13.01
CA LEU A 88 -11.20 16.21 12.43
C LEU A 88 -10.12 17.04 11.74
N SER A 89 -8.89 16.83 12.15
CA SER A 89 -7.70 17.50 11.63
C SER A 89 -6.49 16.62 11.76
N GLY A 90 -5.44 16.92 11.00
CA GLY A 90 -4.20 16.15 11.00
C GLY A 90 -3.83 15.62 9.62
N ARG A 91 -3.03 14.57 9.58
CA ARG A 91 -2.55 13.96 8.35
C ARG A 91 -2.93 12.49 8.30
N LEU A 92 -3.54 12.06 7.21
CA LEU A 92 -3.77 10.66 6.85
C LEU A 92 -2.71 10.21 5.84
N ARG A 93 -1.97 9.17 6.18
CA ARG A 93 -1.00 8.52 5.30
C ARG A 93 -1.66 7.27 4.74
N ILE A 94 -1.91 7.28 3.43
CA ILE A 94 -2.55 6.17 2.73
C ILE A 94 -1.51 5.56 1.80
N ALA A 95 -1.19 4.30 2.02
CA ALA A 95 -0.35 3.53 1.11
C ALA A 95 -1.25 2.75 0.14
N ALA A 96 -0.94 2.74 -1.15
CA ALA A 96 -1.74 2.05 -2.14
C ALA A 96 -0.85 1.28 -3.13
N ILE A 97 -1.32 0.12 -3.55
CA ILE A 97 -0.69 -0.60 -4.67
C ILE A 97 -0.81 0.24 -5.94
N PRO A 98 0.15 0.12 -6.89
CA PRO A 98 0.17 0.95 -8.10
C PRO A 98 -1.12 0.93 -8.90
N THR A 99 -1.81 -0.21 -8.95
CA THR A 99 -3.07 -0.39 -9.67
C THR A 99 -4.25 0.33 -9.01
N ALA A 100 -4.23 0.50 -7.68
CA ALA A 100 -5.30 1.14 -6.92
C ALA A 100 -5.08 2.66 -6.71
N LEU A 101 -3.95 3.23 -7.11
CA LEU A 101 -3.66 4.66 -6.93
C LEU A 101 -4.72 5.56 -7.56
N ALA A 102 -5.27 5.19 -8.70
CA ALA A 102 -6.33 5.93 -9.36
C ALA A 102 -7.59 6.07 -8.51
N MET A 103 -7.89 5.07 -7.66
CA MET A 103 -9.07 5.05 -6.79
C MET A 103 -8.91 5.88 -5.51
N VAL A 104 -7.69 6.27 -5.16
CA VAL A 104 -7.43 7.08 -3.96
C VAL A 104 -8.19 8.40 -4.00
N SER A 105 -8.30 9.02 -5.18
CA SER A 105 -9.03 10.30 -5.35
C SER A 105 -10.52 10.16 -5.03
N ALA A 106 -11.13 9.03 -5.34
CA ALA A 106 -12.54 8.75 -5.03
C ALA A 106 -12.82 8.69 -3.52
N LEU A 107 -11.82 8.33 -2.71
CA LEU A 107 -11.88 8.38 -1.25
C LEU A 107 -11.53 9.76 -0.69
N THR A 108 -10.42 10.33 -1.15
CA THR A 108 -9.83 11.51 -0.50
C THR A 108 -10.55 12.80 -0.85
N THR A 109 -11.14 12.92 -2.04
CA THR A 109 -11.85 14.13 -2.47
C THR A 109 -13.11 14.39 -1.65
N PRO A 110 -14.07 13.44 -1.53
CA PRO A 110 -15.26 13.64 -0.71
C PRO A 110 -14.92 13.71 0.79
N PHE A 111 -13.91 12.94 1.24
CA PHE A 111 -13.43 13.04 2.63
C PHE A 111 -12.95 14.45 2.95
N ARG A 112 -12.12 15.06 2.08
CA ARG A 112 -11.64 16.41 2.29
C ARG A 112 -12.73 17.47 2.26
N ALA A 113 -13.73 17.28 1.43
CA ALA A 113 -14.88 18.21 1.39
C ALA A 113 -15.60 18.27 2.74
N ARG A 114 -15.72 17.13 3.44
CA ARG A 114 -16.31 17.04 4.79
C ARG A 114 -15.36 17.43 5.92
N HIS A 115 -14.05 17.22 5.71
CA HIS A 115 -13.02 17.44 6.72
C HIS A 115 -11.86 18.29 6.16
N PRO A 116 -12.06 19.61 5.94
CA PRO A 116 -11.11 20.47 5.21
C PRO A 116 -9.76 20.64 5.91
N ASN A 117 -9.68 20.35 7.21
CA ASN A 117 -8.44 20.46 7.99
C ASN A 117 -7.58 19.18 7.93
N VAL A 118 -8.02 18.15 7.21
CA VAL A 118 -7.25 16.92 7.03
C VAL A 118 -6.36 17.03 5.80
N LYS A 119 -5.09 16.66 5.97
CA LYS A 119 -4.09 16.57 4.91
C LYS A 119 -3.82 15.10 4.58
N PHE A 120 -3.48 14.82 3.33
CA PHE A 120 -3.15 13.46 2.89
C PHE A 120 -1.70 13.35 2.47
N THR A 121 -1.12 12.19 2.71
CA THR A 121 0.10 11.72 2.07
C THR A 121 -0.24 10.38 1.41
N ILE A 122 -0.06 10.30 0.10
CA ILE A 122 -0.33 9.10 -0.69
C ILE A 122 1.00 8.48 -1.08
N LEU A 123 1.16 7.19 -0.82
CA LEU A 123 2.38 6.45 -1.05
C LEU A 123 2.09 5.25 -1.96
N SER A 124 2.84 5.12 -3.05
CA SER A 124 2.82 3.92 -3.88
C SER A 124 3.73 2.86 -3.27
N ARG A 125 3.19 1.69 -2.95
CA ARG A 125 3.91 0.58 -2.30
C ARG A 125 3.43 -0.77 -2.81
N THR A 126 4.23 -1.80 -2.62
CA THR A 126 3.80 -3.19 -2.80
C THR A 126 2.79 -3.58 -1.71
N SER A 127 1.98 -4.61 -1.94
CA SER A 127 1.03 -5.11 -0.94
C SER A 127 1.73 -5.50 0.37
N ILE A 128 2.88 -6.17 0.29
CA ILE A 128 3.67 -6.58 1.46
C ILE A 128 4.16 -5.37 2.25
N GLU A 129 4.68 -4.34 1.56
CA GLU A 129 5.09 -3.09 2.21
C GLU A 129 3.90 -2.39 2.88
N ILE A 130 2.73 -2.36 2.25
CA ILE A 130 1.51 -1.77 2.83
C ILE A 130 1.16 -2.44 4.15
N LEU A 131 1.13 -3.78 4.20
CA LEU A 131 0.84 -4.52 5.43
C LEU A 131 1.87 -4.19 6.53
N SER A 132 3.16 -4.22 6.19
CA SER A 132 4.24 -3.86 7.10
C SER A 132 4.13 -2.41 7.60
N MET A 133 3.83 -1.45 6.73
CA MET A 133 3.66 -0.04 7.09
C MET A 133 2.48 0.18 8.05
N LEU A 134 1.38 -0.55 7.89
CA LEU A 134 0.24 -0.50 8.80
C LEU A 134 0.60 -1.05 10.19
N GLU A 135 1.32 -2.16 10.24
CA GLU A 135 1.80 -2.75 11.48
C GLU A 135 2.79 -1.83 12.23
N ASN A 136 3.68 -1.19 11.49
CA ASN A 136 4.72 -0.31 12.04
C ASN A 136 4.26 1.14 12.26
N LEU A 137 2.97 1.46 12.08
CA LEU A 137 2.40 2.80 12.25
C LEU A 137 2.99 3.84 11.29
N GLU A 138 3.49 3.42 10.14
CA GLU A 138 4.02 4.26 9.06
C GLU A 138 2.92 4.72 8.11
N ALA A 139 1.85 3.93 7.97
CA ALA A 139 0.63 4.28 7.27
C ALA A 139 -0.58 4.17 8.21
N ASP A 140 -1.62 4.94 7.92
CA ASP A 140 -2.86 4.94 8.69
C ASP A 140 -3.92 4.06 8.01
N ALA A 141 -3.82 3.89 6.69
CA ALA A 141 -4.65 3.02 5.86
C ALA A 141 -3.90 2.51 4.64
N GLY A 142 -4.36 1.40 4.08
CA GLY A 142 -3.86 0.84 2.84
C GLY A 142 -4.98 0.57 1.83
N LEU A 143 -4.65 0.64 0.53
CA LEU A 143 -5.49 0.15 -0.57
C LEU A 143 -4.73 -1.00 -1.24
N THR A 144 -5.24 -2.22 -1.10
CA THR A 144 -4.53 -3.43 -1.55
C THR A 144 -5.52 -4.55 -1.85
N TYR A 145 -5.01 -5.66 -2.40
CA TYR A 145 -5.75 -6.92 -2.52
C TYR A 145 -6.16 -7.44 -1.14
N ILE A 146 -7.38 -7.97 -1.04
CA ILE A 146 -7.93 -8.47 0.22
C ILE A 146 -8.30 -9.97 0.17
N ASP A 147 -8.14 -10.59 -0.97
CA ASP A 147 -8.47 -12.00 -1.24
C ASP A 147 -7.24 -12.91 -1.41
N ASN A 148 -6.05 -12.35 -1.62
CA ASN A 148 -4.85 -13.12 -1.96
C ASN A 148 -3.74 -13.09 -0.91
N GLU A 149 -3.84 -12.26 0.12
CA GLU A 149 -2.83 -12.15 1.18
C GLU A 149 -3.49 -12.19 2.57
N PRO A 150 -2.86 -12.88 3.54
CA PRO A 150 -3.39 -12.90 4.90
C PRO A 150 -3.34 -11.49 5.50
N LEU A 151 -4.48 -10.94 5.85
CA LEU A 151 -4.59 -9.58 6.40
C LEU A 151 -4.24 -9.49 7.90
N GLY A 152 -4.00 -10.62 8.57
CA GLY A 152 -3.59 -10.63 9.97
C GLY A 152 -4.54 -9.84 10.90
N ARG A 153 -3.98 -8.84 11.59
CA ARG A 153 -4.72 -7.96 12.52
C ARG A 153 -5.28 -6.71 11.84
N LEU A 154 -5.65 -6.79 10.57
CA LEU A 154 -6.23 -5.68 9.84
C LEU A 154 -7.74 -5.86 9.69
N ARG A 155 -8.45 -4.75 9.56
CA ARG A 155 -9.85 -4.70 9.14
C ARG A 155 -9.87 -4.29 7.68
N ALA A 156 -10.57 -5.06 6.85
CA ALA A 156 -10.79 -4.73 5.45
C ALA A 156 -12.21 -4.21 5.22
N VAL A 157 -12.31 -3.25 4.30
CA VAL A 157 -13.57 -2.79 3.69
C VAL A 157 -13.43 -3.05 2.19
N PRO A 158 -14.13 -4.05 1.63
CA PRO A 158 -14.12 -4.29 0.19
C PRO A 158 -14.64 -3.06 -0.55
N LEU A 159 -13.96 -2.66 -1.63
CA LEU A 159 -14.32 -1.49 -2.42
C LEU A 159 -14.82 -1.86 -3.81
N TYR A 160 -14.05 -2.65 -4.53
CA TYR A 160 -14.39 -3.08 -5.88
C TYR A 160 -13.61 -4.34 -6.26
N THR A 161 -14.04 -4.94 -7.38
CA THR A 161 -13.36 -6.09 -7.99
C THR A 161 -12.60 -5.61 -9.22
N GLU A 162 -11.32 -5.96 -9.33
CA GLU A 162 -10.51 -5.75 -10.52
C GLU A 162 -10.82 -6.81 -11.58
N GLN A 163 -10.99 -6.36 -12.83
CA GLN A 163 -11.00 -7.18 -14.04
C GLN A 163 -9.81 -6.79 -14.89
N TYR A 164 -9.18 -7.74 -15.54
CA TYR A 164 -7.98 -7.49 -16.34
C TYR A 164 -8.31 -7.21 -17.79
N ARG A 165 -7.59 -6.23 -18.36
CA ARG A 165 -7.68 -5.81 -19.74
C ARG A 165 -6.30 -5.82 -20.39
N LEU A 166 -6.22 -6.24 -21.63
CA LEU A 166 -5.07 -5.98 -22.46
C LEU A 166 -5.14 -4.54 -22.97
N LEU A 167 -4.16 -3.74 -22.59
CA LEU A 167 -3.96 -2.41 -23.15
C LEU A 167 -2.93 -2.51 -24.27
N THR A 168 -3.31 -2.14 -25.48
CA THR A 168 -2.47 -2.26 -26.66
C THR A 168 -2.83 -1.22 -27.72
N SER A 169 -1.97 -1.06 -28.75
CA SER A 169 -2.30 -0.24 -29.92
C SER A 169 -3.34 -0.94 -30.81
N GLU A 170 -4.22 -0.16 -31.47
CA GLU A 170 -5.13 -0.66 -32.48
C GLU A 170 -4.40 -1.39 -33.63
N ASN A 171 -3.18 -0.96 -33.97
CA ASN A 171 -2.35 -1.55 -35.00
C ASN A 171 -1.54 -2.79 -34.53
N SER A 172 -1.73 -3.23 -33.30
CA SER A 172 -1.08 -4.44 -32.80
C SER A 172 -1.78 -5.70 -33.32
N PRO A 173 -1.12 -6.88 -33.30
CA PRO A 173 -1.72 -8.14 -33.77
C PRO A 173 -3.05 -8.50 -33.08
N LEU A 174 -3.28 -8.01 -31.87
CA LEU A 174 -4.50 -8.23 -31.10
C LEU A 174 -5.41 -6.98 -31.05
N GLY A 175 -5.03 -5.88 -31.68
CA GLY A 175 -5.69 -4.58 -31.54
C GLY A 175 -7.13 -4.52 -32.06
N GLU A 176 -7.50 -5.38 -33.03
CA GLU A 176 -8.83 -5.44 -33.60
C GLU A 176 -9.75 -6.48 -32.92
N ARG A 177 -9.25 -7.22 -31.92
CA ARG A 177 -10.01 -8.26 -31.23
C ARG A 177 -11.05 -7.66 -30.28
N GLU A 178 -12.21 -8.30 -30.17
CA GLU A 178 -13.23 -7.95 -29.16
C GLU A 178 -12.88 -8.48 -27.77
N SER A 179 -12.21 -9.64 -27.72
CA SER A 179 -11.63 -10.25 -26.51
C SER A 179 -10.38 -11.04 -26.88
N VAL A 180 -9.53 -11.28 -25.89
CA VAL A 180 -8.30 -12.09 -26.02
C VAL A 180 -8.21 -13.07 -24.87
N THR A 181 -7.52 -14.19 -25.09
CA THR A 181 -7.21 -15.17 -24.04
C THR A 181 -5.86 -14.87 -23.40
N TRP A 182 -5.62 -15.36 -22.18
CA TRP A 182 -4.32 -15.28 -21.52
C TRP A 182 -3.21 -15.94 -22.36
N ALA A 183 -3.54 -17.04 -23.06
CA ALA A 183 -2.61 -17.72 -23.96
C ALA A 183 -2.19 -16.83 -25.16
N GLU A 184 -3.09 -16.02 -25.71
CA GLU A 184 -2.77 -15.07 -26.78
C GLU A 184 -1.94 -13.89 -26.25
N VAL A 185 -2.28 -13.38 -25.06
CA VAL A 185 -1.54 -12.29 -24.40
C VAL A 185 -0.09 -12.68 -24.11
N GLY A 186 0.18 -13.92 -23.69
CA GLY A 186 1.52 -14.40 -23.42
C GLY A 186 2.43 -14.52 -24.65
N ARG A 187 1.92 -14.30 -25.88
CA ARG A 187 2.68 -14.42 -27.12
C ARG A 187 3.12 -13.12 -27.74
N ILE A 188 2.77 -12.00 -27.13
CA ILE A 188 3.12 -10.66 -27.62
C ILE A 188 4.09 -9.96 -26.68
N PRO A 189 4.86 -8.97 -27.17
CA PRO A 189 5.77 -8.21 -26.32
C PRO A 189 5.00 -7.44 -25.22
N LEU A 190 5.26 -7.80 -23.97
CA LEU A 190 4.62 -7.21 -22.81
C LEU A 190 5.55 -6.24 -22.07
N CYS A 191 4.97 -5.19 -21.50
CA CYS A 191 5.55 -4.43 -20.42
C CYS A 191 4.68 -4.59 -19.16
N LEU A 192 5.27 -5.01 -18.05
CA LEU A 192 4.55 -5.38 -16.83
C LEU A 192 5.18 -4.72 -15.59
N LEU A 193 4.45 -4.77 -14.47
CA LEU A 193 5.03 -4.41 -13.18
C LEU A 193 6.16 -5.39 -12.80
N THR A 194 7.04 -4.96 -11.88
CA THR A 194 8.12 -5.78 -11.35
C THR A 194 7.60 -6.97 -10.53
N PRO A 195 8.34 -8.09 -10.40
CA PRO A 195 7.86 -9.34 -9.77
C PRO A 195 7.51 -9.24 -8.27
N ASP A 196 8.00 -8.20 -7.57
CA ASP A 196 7.65 -7.91 -6.19
C ASP A 196 6.21 -7.40 -6.02
N MET A 197 5.56 -6.99 -7.11
CA MET A 197 4.18 -6.51 -7.10
C MET A 197 3.17 -7.67 -7.15
N GLN A 198 2.14 -7.61 -6.30
CA GLN A 198 1.07 -8.64 -6.27
C GLN A 198 0.34 -8.75 -7.62
N ASN A 199 0.02 -7.62 -8.26
CA ASN A 199 -0.59 -7.60 -9.58
C ASN A 199 0.24 -8.42 -10.60
N ARG A 200 1.58 -8.27 -10.59
CA ARG A 200 2.46 -9.04 -11.46
C ARG A 200 2.41 -10.53 -11.15
N ARG A 201 2.45 -10.94 -9.88
CA ARG A 201 2.36 -12.36 -9.49
C ARG A 201 1.05 -13.00 -9.96
N ILE A 202 -0.06 -12.26 -9.87
CA ILE A 202 -1.36 -12.71 -10.40
C ILE A 202 -1.30 -12.90 -11.92
N ILE A 203 -0.77 -11.92 -12.64
CA ILE A 203 -0.64 -11.99 -14.11
C ILE A 203 0.26 -13.16 -14.52
N ASP A 204 1.40 -13.33 -13.85
CA ASP A 204 2.33 -14.45 -14.13
C ASP A 204 1.64 -15.80 -13.90
N GLN A 205 0.87 -15.94 -12.84
CA GLN A 205 0.11 -17.15 -12.57
C GLN A 205 -0.90 -17.43 -13.70
N LEU A 206 -1.70 -16.44 -14.09
CA LEU A 206 -2.73 -16.59 -15.13
C LEU A 206 -2.12 -16.93 -16.50
N LEU A 207 -0.98 -16.29 -16.85
CA LEU A 207 -0.25 -16.62 -18.08
C LEU A 207 0.31 -18.05 -18.04
N ASN A 208 0.87 -18.48 -16.92
CA ASN A 208 1.41 -19.84 -16.75
C ASN A 208 0.29 -20.89 -16.82
N GLU A 209 -0.85 -20.66 -16.17
CA GLU A 209 -2.02 -21.56 -16.22
C GLU A 209 -2.60 -21.67 -17.65
N ALA A 210 -2.50 -20.61 -18.45
CA ALA A 210 -2.87 -20.63 -19.87
C ALA A 210 -1.82 -21.25 -20.80
N GLY A 211 -0.75 -21.85 -20.25
CA GLY A 211 0.32 -22.51 -21.00
C GLY A 211 1.33 -21.56 -21.64
N GLY A 212 1.32 -20.30 -21.24
CA GLY A 212 2.34 -19.29 -21.57
C GLY A 212 3.37 -19.13 -20.45
N GLN A 213 4.37 -18.31 -20.71
CA GLN A 213 5.30 -17.84 -19.70
C GLN A 213 5.38 -16.33 -19.79
N ALA A 214 5.28 -15.64 -18.66
CA ALA A 214 5.51 -14.21 -18.64
C ALA A 214 7.01 -13.94 -18.87
N ASP A 215 7.33 -13.39 -20.02
CA ASP A 215 8.68 -12.90 -20.37
C ASP A 215 8.56 -11.45 -20.84
N PRO A 216 8.28 -10.50 -19.91
CA PRO A 216 8.12 -9.12 -20.28
C PRO A 216 9.44 -8.52 -20.75
N THR A 217 9.41 -7.85 -21.89
CA THR A 217 10.58 -7.15 -22.43
C THR A 217 10.88 -5.83 -21.71
N LEU A 218 9.97 -5.38 -20.85
CA LEU A 218 10.12 -4.17 -20.02
C LEU A 218 9.39 -4.36 -18.70
N GLU A 219 10.06 -3.98 -17.62
CA GLU A 219 9.51 -4.00 -16.27
C GLU A 219 9.63 -2.62 -15.61
N SER A 220 8.64 -2.25 -14.82
CA SER A 220 8.65 -0.98 -14.07
C SER A 220 7.81 -1.10 -12.80
N THR A 221 8.15 -0.35 -11.77
CA THR A 221 7.31 -0.17 -10.58
C THR A 221 6.17 0.84 -10.78
N SER A 222 6.11 1.48 -11.95
CA SER A 222 5.19 2.58 -12.25
C SER A 222 4.25 2.25 -13.40
N MET A 223 2.94 2.25 -13.10
CA MET A 223 1.90 2.07 -14.13
C MET A 223 1.93 3.14 -15.21
N ILE A 224 2.34 4.38 -14.89
CA ILE A 224 2.43 5.45 -15.89
C ILE A 224 3.57 5.19 -16.89
N VAL A 225 4.65 4.55 -16.45
CA VAL A 225 5.75 4.14 -17.35
C VAL A 225 5.25 3.08 -18.32
N LEU A 226 4.53 2.06 -17.83
CA LEU A 226 3.95 1.01 -18.67
C LEU A 226 2.98 1.61 -19.69
N PHE A 227 2.05 2.45 -19.24
CA PHE A 227 1.09 3.15 -20.10
C PHE A 227 1.79 3.96 -21.20
N SER A 228 2.86 4.69 -20.84
CA SER A 228 3.63 5.48 -21.79
C SER A 228 4.30 4.63 -22.86
N HIS A 229 4.77 3.41 -22.50
CA HIS A 229 5.36 2.48 -23.47
C HIS A 229 4.31 1.87 -24.39
N VAL A 230 3.14 1.49 -23.86
CA VAL A 230 2.04 1.00 -24.71
C VAL A 230 1.63 2.04 -25.75
N ARG A 231 1.61 3.32 -25.40
CA ARG A 231 1.33 4.42 -26.35
C ARG A 231 2.29 4.52 -27.54
N THR A 232 3.49 3.94 -27.44
CA THR A 232 4.43 3.88 -28.56
C THR A 232 4.03 2.86 -29.65
N GLY A 233 3.04 2.01 -29.36
CA GLY A 233 2.56 0.97 -30.25
C GLY A 233 3.43 -0.27 -30.38
N ARG A 234 4.53 -0.37 -29.59
CA ARG A 234 5.48 -1.50 -29.65
C ARG A 234 5.28 -2.53 -28.55
N TRP A 235 4.56 -2.19 -27.52
CA TRP A 235 4.29 -3.06 -26.36
C TRP A 235 2.80 -3.08 -26.04
N ALA A 236 2.41 -4.14 -25.37
CA ALA A 236 1.12 -4.22 -24.71
C ALA A 236 1.33 -4.38 -23.20
N SER A 237 0.32 -4.11 -22.40
CA SER A 237 0.34 -4.31 -20.96
C SER A 237 -0.98 -4.89 -20.47
N VAL A 238 -0.93 -5.63 -19.39
CA VAL A 238 -2.13 -6.07 -18.68
C VAL A 238 -2.40 -5.10 -17.53
N MET A 239 -3.57 -4.49 -17.56
CA MET A 239 -3.98 -3.48 -16.56
C MET A 239 -5.39 -3.75 -16.05
N PRO A 240 -5.69 -3.41 -14.78
CA PRO A 240 -7.06 -3.37 -14.32
C PRO A 240 -7.91 -2.40 -15.14
N GLN A 241 -9.15 -2.79 -15.42
CA GLN A 241 -10.08 -1.97 -16.20
C GLN A 241 -10.23 -0.57 -15.62
N LYS A 242 -10.48 -0.43 -14.30
CA LYS A 242 -10.67 0.89 -13.65
C LYS A 242 -9.46 1.81 -13.81
N LEU A 243 -8.24 1.25 -13.84
CA LEU A 243 -7.04 2.04 -14.09
C LEU A 243 -6.97 2.49 -15.55
N ALA A 244 -7.22 1.57 -16.49
CA ALA A 244 -7.26 1.89 -17.93
C ALA A 244 -8.27 3.01 -18.23
N ASP A 245 -9.49 2.92 -17.67
CA ASP A 245 -10.54 3.93 -17.80
C ASP A 245 -10.09 5.29 -17.22
N THR A 246 -9.39 5.29 -16.08
CA THR A 246 -8.90 6.53 -15.43
C THR A 246 -7.77 7.18 -16.21
N LEU A 247 -6.87 6.39 -16.81
CA LEU A 247 -5.77 6.91 -17.62
C LEU A 247 -6.26 7.52 -18.93
N GLY A 248 -7.45 7.17 -19.37
CA GLY A 248 -8.06 7.62 -20.62
C GLY A 248 -7.43 6.94 -21.84
N LEU A 249 -8.26 6.40 -22.70
CA LEU A 249 -7.80 5.82 -23.96
C LEU A 249 -7.66 6.96 -24.98
N THR A 250 -6.52 7.00 -25.68
CA THR A 250 -6.35 7.83 -26.87
C THR A 250 -6.96 7.11 -28.08
N GLU A 251 -7.20 7.81 -29.18
CA GLU A 251 -7.81 7.24 -30.40
C GLU A 251 -7.13 5.98 -30.93
N HIS A 252 -5.84 5.80 -30.63
CA HIS A 252 -5.03 4.66 -31.09
C HIS A 252 -4.80 3.56 -30.05
N LEU A 253 -5.38 3.68 -28.86
CA LEU A 253 -5.27 2.66 -27.80
C LEU A 253 -6.58 1.91 -27.61
N ARG A 254 -6.44 0.61 -27.43
CA ARG A 254 -7.53 -0.32 -27.15
C ARG A 254 -7.36 -0.95 -25.78
N SER A 255 -8.49 -1.07 -25.08
CA SER A 255 -8.60 -1.81 -23.83
C SER A 255 -9.49 -3.02 -24.09
N ILE A 256 -8.88 -4.21 -24.21
CA ILE A 256 -9.53 -5.43 -24.68
C ILE A 256 -9.72 -6.37 -23.48
N PRO A 257 -10.93 -6.92 -23.26
CA PRO A 257 -11.15 -7.91 -22.20
C PRO A 257 -10.25 -9.13 -22.37
N ILE A 258 -9.65 -9.59 -21.27
CA ILE A 258 -8.92 -10.86 -21.24
C ILE A 258 -9.86 -11.91 -20.62
N VAL A 259 -10.03 -13.00 -21.32
CA VAL A 259 -10.94 -14.11 -20.96
C VAL A 259 -10.18 -15.43 -20.82
N GLU A 260 -10.85 -16.46 -20.29
CA GLU A 260 -10.33 -17.84 -20.19
C GLU A 260 -9.02 -17.98 -19.34
N PRO A 261 -9.13 -17.84 -18.00
CA PRO A 261 -10.33 -17.53 -17.22
C PRO A 261 -10.64 -16.03 -17.16
N ASP A 262 -11.90 -15.69 -16.87
CA ASP A 262 -12.30 -14.33 -16.45
C ASP A 262 -11.88 -14.16 -15.00
N ALA A 263 -10.64 -13.72 -14.81
CA ALA A 263 -10.03 -13.60 -13.49
C ALA A 263 -10.39 -12.26 -12.84
N THR A 264 -10.81 -12.35 -11.59
CA THR A 264 -11.18 -11.17 -10.79
C THR A 264 -10.54 -11.21 -9.42
N HIS A 265 -10.15 -10.04 -8.90
CA HIS A 265 -9.56 -9.90 -7.58
C HIS A 265 -10.14 -8.71 -6.83
N SER A 266 -10.37 -8.90 -5.52
CA SER A 266 -10.99 -7.88 -4.69
C SER A 266 -9.96 -6.89 -4.16
N ILE A 267 -10.24 -5.60 -4.35
CA ILE A 267 -9.48 -4.49 -3.77
C ILE A 267 -10.28 -3.87 -2.63
N GLY A 268 -9.62 -3.61 -1.53
CA GLY A 268 -10.24 -3.00 -0.36
C GLY A 268 -9.35 -1.97 0.34
N LEU A 269 -10.02 -1.17 1.17
CA LEU A 269 -9.36 -0.37 2.18
C LEU A 269 -9.02 -1.27 3.37
N VAL A 270 -7.77 -1.27 3.79
CA VAL A 270 -7.30 -1.97 4.98
C VAL A 270 -6.81 -0.96 6.02
N VAL A 271 -7.21 -1.16 7.27
CA VAL A 271 -6.80 -0.36 8.42
C VAL A 271 -6.42 -1.26 9.59
N PRO A 272 -5.53 -0.83 10.51
CA PRO A 272 -5.26 -1.61 11.73
C PRO A 272 -6.53 -1.87 12.54
N ARG A 273 -6.75 -3.14 12.93
CA ARG A 273 -7.87 -3.50 13.82
C ARG A 273 -7.52 -3.11 15.24
N ARG A 274 -8.05 -1.99 15.70
CA ARG A 274 -7.84 -1.42 17.03
C ARG A 274 -9.15 -0.97 17.64
N GLU A 275 -9.25 -1.02 18.94
CA GLU A 275 -10.38 -0.49 19.71
C GLU A 275 -9.84 0.32 20.90
N PRO A 276 -10.16 1.63 20.94
CA PRO A 276 -10.88 2.40 19.92
C PRO A 276 -10.04 2.67 18.66
N MET A 277 -10.71 2.74 17.50
CA MET A 277 -10.08 3.25 16.28
C MET A 277 -9.84 4.75 16.40
N THR A 278 -8.82 5.26 15.70
CA THR A 278 -8.61 6.71 15.64
C THR A 278 -9.79 7.40 14.93
N PRO A 279 -10.17 8.63 15.32
CA PRO A 279 -11.26 9.37 14.66
C PRO A 279 -11.08 9.51 13.15
N LEU A 280 -9.84 9.72 12.69
CA LEU A 280 -9.52 9.80 11.25
C LEU A 280 -9.73 8.46 10.54
N ALA A 281 -9.32 7.35 11.15
CA ALA A 281 -9.52 6.02 10.58
C ALA A 281 -11.00 5.63 10.57
N THR A 282 -11.76 5.95 11.63
CA THR A 282 -13.20 5.73 11.69
C THR A 282 -13.93 6.47 10.58
N ALA A 283 -13.62 7.75 10.39
CA ALA A 283 -14.21 8.55 9.31
C ALA A 283 -13.82 8.02 7.92
N LEU A 284 -12.56 7.57 7.74
CA LEU A 284 -12.10 7.01 6.45
C LEU A 284 -12.79 5.68 6.14
N VAL A 285 -13.01 4.82 7.14
CA VAL A 285 -13.77 3.57 6.98
C VAL A 285 -15.23 3.86 6.59
N ALA A 286 -15.86 4.85 7.21
CA ALA A 286 -17.20 5.27 6.83
C ALA A 286 -17.28 5.77 5.38
N GLU A 287 -16.29 6.58 4.96
CA GLU A 287 -16.16 7.04 3.57
C GLU A 287 -16.00 5.86 2.59
N ALA A 288 -15.11 4.92 2.92
CA ALA A 288 -14.87 3.73 2.10
C ALA A 288 -16.14 2.87 1.97
N THR A 289 -16.91 2.74 3.06
CA THR A 289 -18.17 1.99 3.04
C THR A 289 -19.21 2.65 2.13
N GLN A 290 -19.29 3.99 2.15
CA GLN A 290 -20.17 4.74 1.24
C GLN A 290 -19.71 4.60 -0.22
N LEU A 291 -18.40 4.71 -0.47
CA LEU A 291 -17.84 4.54 -1.80
C LEU A 291 -18.13 3.12 -2.34
N ALA A 292 -17.95 2.08 -1.53
CA ALA A 292 -18.25 0.70 -1.91
C ALA A 292 -19.70 0.54 -2.38
N ALA A 293 -20.66 1.14 -1.68
CA ALA A 293 -22.07 1.10 -2.05
C ALA A 293 -22.38 1.81 -3.39
N THR A 294 -21.51 2.72 -3.85
CA THR A 294 -21.67 3.40 -5.15
C THR A 294 -20.95 2.68 -6.28
N LEU A 295 -20.02 1.77 -5.96
CA LEU A 295 -19.24 1.01 -6.94
C LEU A 295 -19.80 -0.40 -7.20
N ALA A 296 -20.67 -0.87 -6.30
CA ALA A 296 -21.41 -2.11 -6.44
C ALA A 296 -22.56 -1.98 -7.45
#